data_cb78e5bf3bb64cfb91958a1de0e5cb62
#
_entry.id   cb78e5bf3bb64cfb91958a1de0e5cb62
#
_cell.length_a   1.000
_cell.length_b   1.000
_cell.length_c   1.000
_cell.angle_alpha   90.00
_cell.angle_beta   90.00
_cell.angle_gamma   90.00
#
_symmetry.space_group_name_H-M   'P 1'
#
loop_
_entity.id
_entity.type
_entity.pdbx_description
1 polymer ?
#
loop_
_entity_poly.entity_id
_entity_poly.type
_entity_poly.pdbx_seq_one_letter_code
_entity_poly.pdbx_strand_id
1 'polypeptide(L)'
;MAILDRQGRLFGKVSILDLGAIAAISLALIGLFLVPGNNGNSIAQVGSAETKPVEVEIMVRGLTVVDPDNLIKAGEKTDIIIRNQPRGEVEIKSFKVLIPKIPVPKMDGTVVAVPDPRLADTYVRDFAVTLSANAKVTDDGVIFGSDKVKIGTPVDIEGAKYIMRGSVMAVRY
;
A
#
# COMPACT_ATOMS: atom_id res chain seq x y z
N MET A 1 28.37 -26.21 -54.50
CA MET A 1 27.16 -26.72 -53.86
C MET A 1 26.40 -25.50 -53.36
N ALA A 2 25.19 -25.24 -53.86
CA ALA A 2 24.40 -24.11 -53.41
C ALA A 2 23.82 -24.46 -52.04
N ILE A 3 24.12 -23.68 -51.01
CA ILE A 3 23.66 -23.85 -49.64
C ILE A 3 22.15 -23.54 -49.52
N LEU A 4 21.61 -22.80 -50.50
CA LEU A 4 20.22 -22.37 -50.56
C LEU A 4 19.60 -22.84 -51.90
N ASP A 5 18.46 -23.52 -51.82
CA ASP A 5 17.67 -23.94 -52.94
C ASP A 5 16.76 -22.77 -53.43
N ARG A 6 16.29 -22.80 -54.69
CA ARG A 6 15.37 -21.80 -55.29
C ARG A 6 14.06 -21.63 -54.48
N GLN A 7 13.77 -22.56 -53.57
CA GLN A 7 12.59 -22.55 -52.68
C GLN A 7 12.91 -22.04 -51.27
N GLY A 8 14.11 -21.48 -51.04
CA GLY A 8 14.51 -20.95 -49.71
C GLY A 8 14.76 -22.02 -48.66
N ARG A 9 15.16 -23.25 -49.07
CA ARG A 9 15.46 -24.33 -48.14
C ARG A 9 16.97 -24.51 -47.99
N LEU A 10 17.44 -24.59 -46.74
CA LEU A 10 18.81 -24.95 -46.39
C LEU A 10 18.98 -26.46 -46.54
N PHE A 11 19.97 -26.88 -47.37
CA PHE A 11 20.27 -28.27 -47.69
C PHE A 11 19.05 -29.08 -48.16
N GLY A 12 18.04 -28.43 -48.78
CA GLY A 12 16.85 -29.09 -49.34
C GLY A 12 15.88 -29.65 -48.29
N LYS A 13 16.09 -29.40 -46.99
CA LYS A 13 15.30 -30.01 -45.88
C LYS A 13 14.59 -29.03 -44.97
N VAL A 14 15.18 -27.87 -44.69
CA VAL A 14 14.63 -26.90 -43.70
C VAL A 14 14.46 -25.53 -44.36
N SER A 15 13.28 -24.97 -44.21
CA SER A 15 12.98 -23.61 -44.70
C SER A 15 13.69 -22.56 -43.83
N ILE A 16 14.30 -21.56 -44.46
CA ILE A 16 14.88 -20.40 -43.76
C ILE A 16 13.81 -19.68 -42.91
N LEU A 17 12.57 -19.63 -43.40
CA LEU A 17 11.44 -19.05 -42.68
C LEU A 17 11.13 -19.81 -41.37
N ASP A 18 11.18 -21.16 -41.41
CA ASP A 18 10.93 -21.98 -40.23
C ASP A 18 12.07 -21.82 -39.19
N LEU A 19 13.32 -21.73 -39.70
CA LEU A 19 14.47 -21.47 -38.81
C LEU A 19 14.37 -20.10 -38.14
N GLY A 20 13.96 -19.07 -38.91
CA GLY A 20 13.73 -17.72 -38.39
C GLY A 20 12.59 -17.67 -37.37
N ALA A 21 11.50 -18.39 -37.63
CA ALA A 21 10.38 -18.48 -36.69
C ALA A 21 10.79 -19.20 -35.39
N ILE A 22 11.53 -20.30 -35.46
CA ILE A 22 12.06 -21.02 -34.30
C ILE A 22 13.02 -20.14 -33.50
N ALA A 23 13.91 -19.42 -34.17
CA ALA A 23 14.83 -18.49 -33.53
C ALA A 23 14.08 -17.34 -32.81
N ALA A 24 13.07 -16.77 -33.43
CA ALA A 24 12.25 -15.71 -32.83
C ALA A 24 11.46 -16.20 -31.60
N ILE A 25 10.85 -17.39 -31.69
CA ILE A 25 10.13 -18.01 -30.57
C ILE A 25 11.11 -18.35 -29.44
N SER A 26 12.30 -18.89 -29.77
CA SER A 26 13.33 -19.20 -28.78
C SER A 26 13.82 -17.94 -28.06
N LEU A 27 14.07 -16.86 -28.78
CA LEU A 27 14.46 -15.57 -28.20
C LEU A 27 13.34 -14.98 -27.31
N ALA A 28 12.09 -15.10 -27.73
CA ALA A 28 10.95 -14.66 -26.92
C ALA A 28 10.82 -15.46 -25.63
N LEU A 29 11.00 -16.79 -25.70
CA LEU A 29 11.00 -17.67 -24.52
C LEU A 29 12.20 -17.38 -23.61
N ILE A 30 13.39 -17.21 -24.17
CA ILE A 30 14.60 -16.84 -23.43
C ILE A 30 14.37 -15.50 -22.73
N GLY A 31 13.80 -14.50 -23.41
CA GLY A 31 13.44 -13.22 -22.83
C GLY A 31 12.43 -13.36 -21.69
N LEU A 32 11.47 -14.27 -21.81
CA LEU A 32 10.45 -14.52 -20.78
C LEU A 32 11.03 -15.24 -19.54
N PHE A 33 12.00 -16.14 -19.72
CA PHE A 33 12.55 -16.96 -18.63
C PHE A 33 13.85 -16.42 -18.04
N LEU A 34 14.68 -15.73 -18.81
CA LEU A 34 15.99 -15.21 -18.37
C LEU A 34 15.95 -13.75 -17.92
N VAL A 35 14.90 -12.99 -18.25
CA VAL A 35 14.67 -11.71 -17.59
C VAL A 35 14.10 -12.02 -16.22
N PRO A 36 14.85 -11.87 -15.12
CA PRO A 36 14.32 -12.11 -13.81
C PRO A 36 13.13 -11.16 -13.64
N GLY A 37 11.93 -11.73 -13.61
CA GLY A 37 10.71 -11.02 -13.29
C GLY A 37 10.79 -10.55 -11.86
N ASN A 38 11.39 -9.40 -11.65
CA ASN A 38 11.35 -8.70 -10.39
C ASN A 38 9.93 -8.15 -10.26
N ASN A 39 9.07 -8.96 -9.62
CA ASN A 39 7.78 -8.56 -9.11
C ASN A 39 6.98 -7.55 -9.94
N GLY A 40 6.34 -8.03 -11.03
CA GLY A 40 5.15 -7.36 -11.58
C GLY A 40 5.33 -6.00 -12.24
N ASN A 41 6.53 -5.60 -12.62
CA ASN A 41 6.76 -4.34 -13.32
C ASN A 41 6.74 -4.59 -14.83
N SER A 42 5.68 -4.16 -15.51
CA SER A 42 5.70 -4.00 -16.96
C SER A 42 6.77 -2.98 -17.35
N ILE A 43 7.53 -3.28 -18.43
CA ILE A 43 8.62 -2.48 -19.01
C ILE A 43 8.21 -1.01 -19.34
N ALA A 44 6.94 -0.68 -19.24
CA ALA A 44 6.38 0.65 -19.51
C ALA A 44 6.49 1.66 -18.36
N GLN A 45 7.03 1.27 -17.21
CA GLN A 45 7.15 2.18 -16.04
C GLN A 45 8.60 2.58 -15.82
N VAL A 46 9.16 3.37 -16.74
CA VAL A 46 10.41 4.11 -16.55
C VAL A 46 10.12 5.35 -15.67
N GLY A 47 9.84 5.09 -14.41
CA GLY A 47 9.96 6.03 -13.33
C GLY A 47 10.67 5.25 -12.22
N SER A 48 11.77 5.74 -11.70
CA SER A 48 12.54 5.10 -10.64
C SER A 48 11.70 4.99 -9.36
N ALA A 49 10.85 3.97 -9.31
CA ALA A 49 10.10 3.66 -8.09
C ALA A 49 11.07 3.04 -7.08
N GLU A 50 11.53 3.83 -6.14
CA GLU A 50 12.39 3.36 -5.07
C GLU A 50 11.51 2.80 -3.93
N THR A 51 11.84 1.59 -3.46
CA THR A 51 11.17 1.03 -2.29
C THR A 51 11.83 1.60 -1.04
N LYS A 52 11.07 2.34 -0.26
CA LYS A 52 11.51 3.00 0.98
C LYS A 52 10.59 2.64 2.15
N PRO A 53 11.10 2.74 3.38
CA PRO A 53 10.23 2.73 4.54
C PRO A 53 9.33 3.98 4.51
N VAL A 54 8.04 3.76 4.61
CA VAL A 54 7.01 4.80 4.58
C VAL A 54 6.18 4.71 5.84
N GLU A 55 5.87 5.88 6.41
CA GLU A 55 4.91 6.01 7.50
C GLU A 55 3.62 6.64 6.98
N VAL A 56 2.51 5.99 7.26
CA VAL A 56 1.18 6.48 6.93
C VAL A 56 0.40 6.65 8.23
N GLU A 57 -0.08 7.87 8.46
CA GLU A 57 -0.92 8.17 9.61
C GLU A 57 -2.37 8.24 9.17
N ILE A 58 -3.23 7.45 9.82
CA ILE A 58 -4.66 7.36 9.51
C ILE A 58 -5.49 7.84 10.69
N MET A 59 -6.59 8.51 10.37
CA MET A 59 -7.62 8.93 11.30
C MET A 59 -8.79 7.95 11.24
N VAL A 60 -9.08 7.26 12.32
CA VAL A 60 -10.28 6.45 12.52
C VAL A 60 -11.24 7.24 13.39
N ARG A 61 -12.47 7.43 12.92
CA ARG A 61 -13.48 8.20 13.65
C ARG A 61 -14.66 7.34 14.05
N GLY A 62 -15.15 7.61 15.27
CA GLY A 62 -16.42 7.06 15.71
C GLY A 62 -16.42 5.55 15.94
N LEU A 63 -15.27 4.94 16.23
CA LEU A 63 -15.21 3.52 16.55
C LEU A 63 -15.85 3.27 17.91
N THR A 64 -16.82 2.34 17.95
CA THR A 64 -17.41 1.88 19.22
C THR A 64 -16.54 0.77 19.81
N VAL A 65 -15.98 1.01 20.98
CA VAL A 65 -15.05 0.10 21.65
C VAL A 65 -15.17 0.20 23.15
N VAL A 66 -15.16 -0.94 23.83
CA VAL A 66 -15.28 -1.02 25.30
C VAL A 66 -13.96 -0.68 25.99
N ASP A 67 -12.86 -1.20 25.48
CA ASP A 67 -11.52 -1.01 26.05
C ASP A 67 -10.57 -0.48 24.95
N PRO A 68 -10.52 0.83 24.77
CA PRO A 68 -9.72 1.45 23.70
C PRO A 68 -8.21 1.32 23.94
N ASP A 69 -7.76 1.27 25.18
CA ASP A 69 -6.34 1.27 25.53
C ASP A 69 -5.67 -0.09 25.29
N ASN A 70 -6.46 -1.17 25.30
CA ASN A 70 -5.99 -2.54 25.07
C ASN A 70 -6.39 -3.12 23.72
N LEU A 71 -6.93 -2.30 22.81
CA LEU A 71 -7.39 -2.75 21.51
C LEU A 71 -6.21 -3.14 20.59
N ILE A 72 -5.19 -2.30 20.56
CA ILE A 72 -4.01 -2.42 19.70
C ILE A 72 -2.76 -1.97 20.44
N LYS A 73 -1.65 -2.64 20.19
CA LYS A 73 -0.34 -2.26 20.73
C LYS A 73 0.63 -1.88 19.61
N ALA A 74 1.52 -0.94 19.91
CA ALA A 74 2.63 -0.63 19.01
C ALA A 74 3.52 -1.87 18.81
N GLY A 75 3.97 -2.10 17.58
CA GLY A 75 4.73 -3.28 17.17
C GLY A 75 3.85 -4.44 16.68
N GLU A 76 2.54 -4.40 16.83
CA GLU A 76 1.64 -5.39 16.24
C GLU A 76 1.54 -5.19 14.72
N LYS A 77 1.23 -6.27 14.02
CA LYS A 77 0.98 -6.25 12.58
C LYS A 77 -0.50 -6.26 12.29
N THR A 78 -0.87 -5.59 11.22
CA THR A 78 -2.25 -5.50 10.73
C THR A 78 -2.28 -5.54 9.22
N ASP A 79 -3.34 -6.06 8.63
CA ASP A 79 -3.54 -5.97 7.19
C ASP A 79 -4.09 -4.59 6.81
N ILE A 80 -3.51 -4.00 5.76
CA ILE A 80 -4.03 -2.77 5.16
C ILE A 80 -4.90 -3.10 3.96
N ILE A 81 -6.11 -2.57 3.95
CA ILE A 81 -7.11 -2.78 2.90
C ILE A 81 -7.40 -1.44 2.23
N ILE A 82 -7.16 -1.36 0.92
CA ILE A 82 -7.40 -0.15 0.13
C ILE A 82 -8.36 -0.51 -0.99
N ARG A 83 -9.48 0.24 -1.11
CA ARG A 83 -10.52 -0.03 -2.11
C ARG A 83 -11.06 -1.47 -2.05
N ASN A 84 -11.27 -1.98 -0.84
CA ASN A 84 -11.72 -3.35 -0.56
C ASN A 84 -10.75 -4.44 -1.07
N GLN A 85 -9.48 -4.11 -1.25
CA GLN A 85 -8.45 -5.04 -1.68
C GLN A 85 -7.34 -5.09 -0.61
N PRO A 86 -7.00 -6.27 -0.06
CA PRO A 86 -5.87 -6.39 0.86
C PRO A 86 -4.57 -6.04 0.13
N ARG A 87 -3.73 -5.22 0.76
CA ARG A 87 -2.46 -4.74 0.19
C ARG A 87 -1.24 -5.22 0.97
N GLY A 88 -1.46 -6.17 1.86
CA GLY A 88 -0.43 -6.81 2.65
C GLY A 88 -0.38 -6.32 4.09
N GLU A 89 0.54 -6.88 4.82
CA GLU A 89 0.76 -6.66 6.24
C GLU A 89 1.63 -5.41 6.47
N VAL A 90 1.24 -4.58 7.44
CA VAL A 90 1.96 -3.39 7.87
C VAL A 90 2.13 -3.42 9.38
N GLU A 91 3.16 -2.76 9.88
CA GLU A 91 3.41 -2.64 11.32
C GLU A 91 2.72 -1.40 11.89
N ILE A 92 2.09 -1.54 13.05
CA ILE A 92 1.52 -0.43 13.80
C ILE A 92 2.61 0.21 14.65
N LYS A 93 3.09 1.37 14.24
CA LYS A 93 4.14 2.12 14.94
C LYS A 93 3.61 2.85 16.17
N SER A 94 2.41 3.42 16.07
CA SER A 94 1.73 4.05 17.20
C SER A 94 0.22 3.98 17.06
N PHE A 95 -0.45 3.90 18.20
CA PHE A 95 -1.90 3.94 18.33
C PHE A 95 -2.26 4.92 19.44
N LYS A 96 -3.07 5.94 19.12
CA LYS A 96 -3.44 7.00 20.05
C LYS A 96 -4.94 7.19 20.07
N VAL A 97 -5.51 7.13 21.26
CA VAL A 97 -6.90 7.54 21.51
C VAL A 97 -6.96 9.06 21.47
N LEU A 98 -7.84 9.62 20.66
CA LEU A 98 -8.06 11.05 20.55
C LEU A 98 -9.22 11.45 21.44
N ILE A 99 -8.94 12.33 22.42
CA ILE A 99 -9.95 12.86 23.32
C ILE A 99 -10.24 14.31 22.89
N PRO A 100 -11.41 14.58 22.29
CA PRO A 100 -11.83 15.93 21.96
C PRO A 100 -11.86 16.81 23.22
N LYS A 101 -11.47 18.08 23.05
CA LYS A 101 -11.51 19.08 24.12
C LYS A 101 -12.48 20.17 23.75
N ILE A 102 -13.20 20.66 24.76
CA ILE A 102 -14.10 21.79 24.65
C ILE A 102 -13.54 23.01 25.38
N PRO A 103 -13.73 24.23 24.85
CA PRO A 103 -13.36 25.45 25.55
C PRO A 103 -14.35 25.73 26.69
N VAL A 104 -13.83 25.94 27.89
CA VAL A 104 -14.62 26.32 29.07
C VAL A 104 -14.13 27.67 29.59
N PRO A 105 -14.98 28.70 29.63
CA PRO A 105 -14.62 29.97 30.19
C PRO A 105 -14.50 29.89 31.71
N LYS A 106 -13.49 30.55 32.28
CA LYS A 106 -13.32 30.72 33.71
C LYS A 106 -13.85 32.06 34.16
N MET A 107 -14.04 32.20 35.48
CA MET A 107 -14.51 33.47 36.08
C MET A 107 -13.52 34.63 35.92
N ASP A 108 -12.25 34.34 35.69
CA ASP A 108 -11.21 35.35 35.43
C ASP A 108 -11.15 35.84 33.99
N GLY A 109 -12.11 35.41 33.15
CA GLY A 109 -12.17 35.76 31.74
C GLY A 109 -11.25 34.94 30.82
N THR A 110 -10.47 34.03 31.34
CA THR A 110 -9.65 33.10 30.54
C THR A 110 -10.48 31.91 30.06
N VAL A 111 -9.98 31.24 28.98
CA VAL A 111 -10.60 30.05 28.43
C VAL A 111 -9.63 28.87 28.58
N VAL A 112 -10.09 27.76 29.12
CA VAL A 112 -9.31 26.50 29.21
C VAL A 112 -9.94 25.44 28.32
N ALA A 113 -9.10 24.64 27.66
CA ALA A 113 -9.53 23.46 26.92
C ALA A 113 -9.56 22.27 27.88
N VAL A 114 -10.76 21.74 28.14
CA VAL A 114 -10.95 20.52 28.98
C VAL A 114 -11.47 19.37 28.14
N PRO A 115 -11.19 18.10 28.49
CA PRO A 115 -11.81 16.94 27.84
C PRO A 115 -13.33 17.07 27.80
N ASP A 116 -13.95 16.70 26.68
CA ASP A 116 -15.41 16.77 26.54
C ASP A 116 -16.08 15.75 27.50
N PRO A 117 -16.80 16.18 28.55
CA PRO A 117 -17.40 15.27 29.52
C PRO A 117 -18.51 14.40 28.92
N ARG A 118 -19.12 14.83 27.79
CA ARG A 118 -20.17 14.05 27.13
C ARG A 118 -19.65 12.73 26.53
N LEU A 119 -18.34 12.64 26.31
CA LEU A 119 -17.72 11.43 25.79
C LEU A 119 -17.26 10.46 26.89
N ALA A 120 -17.28 10.86 28.16
CA ALA A 120 -16.85 10.02 29.27
C ALA A 120 -17.67 8.72 29.38
N ASP A 121 -18.99 8.84 29.16
CA ASP A 121 -19.94 7.73 29.30
C ASP A 121 -20.28 7.05 27.96
N THR A 122 -19.57 7.38 26.87
CA THR A 122 -19.79 6.76 25.57
C THR A 122 -18.69 5.77 25.24
N TYR A 123 -19.03 4.73 24.48
CA TYR A 123 -18.05 3.77 23.95
C TYR A 123 -17.46 4.23 22.62
N VAL A 124 -17.79 5.44 22.14
CA VAL A 124 -17.34 5.97 20.84
C VAL A 124 -16.02 6.72 21.03
N ARG A 125 -15.02 6.37 20.24
CA ARG A 125 -13.68 6.99 20.30
C ARG A 125 -13.15 7.25 18.88
N ASP A 126 -12.33 8.28 18.77
CA ASP A 126 -11.50 8.55 17.61
C ASP A 126 -10.06 8.12 17.87
N PHE A 127 -9.37 7.66 16.83
CA PHE A 127 -8.00 7.18 16.96
C PHE A 127 -7.12 7.76 15.84
N ALA A 128 -5.86 8.04 16.20
CA ALA A 128 -4.78 8.26 15.25
C ALA A 128 -3.87 7.03 15.26
N VAL A 129 -3.71 6.40 14.11
CA VAL A 129 -2.90 5.18 13.96
C VAL A 129 -1.79 5.46 12.97
N THR A 130 -0.54 5.26 13.39
CA THR A 130 0.62 5.36 12.50
C THR A 130 1.04 3.97 12.07
N LEU A 131 1.01 3.73 10.77
CA LEU A 131 1.44 2.49 10.13
C LEU A 131 2.82 2.67 9.52
N SER A 132 3.64 1.64 9.54
CA SER A 132 4.95 1.60 8.90
C SER A 132 5.04 0.38 7.99
N ALA A 133 5.50 0.59 6.76
CA ALA A 133 5.76 -0.49 5.81
C ALA A 133 6.74 -0.03 4.72
N ASN A 134 7.34 -1.00 4.04
CA ASN A 134 8.10 -0.72 2.83
C ASN A 134 7.13 -0.56 1.66
N ALA A 135 7.17 0.60 1.01
CA ALA A 135 6.30 0.92 -0.13
C ALA A 135 7.11 1.54 -1.27
N LYS A 136 6.58 1.48 -2.47
CA LYS A 136 7.18 2.15 -3.62
C LYS A 136 6.84 3.63 -3.58
N VAL A 137 7.88 4.47 -3.60
CA VAL A 137 7.73 5.93 -3.67
C VAL A 137 7.95 6.37 -5.11
N THR A 138 7.02 7.15 -5.64
CA THR A 138 7.07 7.73 -6.99
C THR A 138 6.78 9.23 -6.91
N ASP A 139 7.04 9.96 -7.97
CA ASP A 139 6.70 11.39 -8.07
C ASP A 139 5.20 11.66 -7.87
N ASP A 140 4.37 10.66 -8.13
CA ASP A 140 2.91 10.70 -7.98
C ASP A 140 2.40 10.31 -6.58
N GLY A 141 3.28 9.87 -5.67
CA GLY A 141 2.97 9.46 -4.30
C GLY A 141 3.41 8.03 -3.97
N VAL A 142 2.99 7.57 -2.81
CA VAL A 142 3.30 6.26 -2.27
C VAL A 142 2.37 5.20 -2.82
N ILE A 143 2.90 4.02 -3.18
CA ILE A 143 2.14 2.90 -3.73
C ILE A 143 2.26 1.71 -2.78
N PHE A 144 1.11 1.27 -2.25
CA PHE A 144 0.96 0.01 -1.53
C PHE A 144 0.34 -1.03 -2.46
N GLY A 145 1.09 -2.12 -2.75
CA GLY A 145 0.67 -3.08 -3.77
C GLY A 145 0.54 -2.41 -5.13
N SER A 146 -0.69 -2.19 -5.59
CA SER A 146 -1.02 -1.50 -6.85
C SER A 146 -1.74 -0.16 -6.65
N ASP A 147 -2.06 0.22 -5.40
CA ASP A 147 -2.83 1.42 -5.12
C ASP A 147 -1.98 2.57 -4.62
N LYS A 148 -2.25 3.75 -5.17
CA LYS A 148 -1.67 5.01 -4.69
C LYS A 148 -2.35 5.46 -3.42
N VAL A 149 -1.54 5.78 -2.41
CA VAL A 149 -1.99 6.30 -1.12
C VAL A 149 -1.60 7.76 -1.00
N LYS A 150 -2.60 8.60 -0.78
CA LYS A 150 -2.47 10.04 -0.58
C LYS A 150 -3.30 10.48 0.63
N ILE A 151 -3.06 11.67 1.15
CA ILE A 151 -3.93 12.27 2.17
C ILE A 151 -5.37 12.27 1.66
N GLY A 152 -6.30 11.82 2.51
CA GLY A 152 -7.71 11.65 2.16
C GLY A 152 -8.07 10.28 1.56
N THR A 153 -7.09 9.40 1.26
CA THR A 153 -7.39 8.04 0.79
C THR A 153 -8.09 7.26 1.91
N PRO A 154 -9.28 6.66 1.65
CA PRO A 154 -9.92 5.77 2.61
C PRO A 154 -9.13 4.47 2.71
N VAL A 155 -8.92 4.02 3.93
CA VAL A 155 -8.15 2.82 4.26
C VAL A 155 -8.85 2.08 5.38
N ASP A 156 -9.01 0.77 5.23
CA ASP A 156 -9.41 -0.10 6.33
C ASP A 156 -8.16 -0.83 6.84
N ILE A 157 -8.08 -1.04 8.16
CA ILE A 157 -7.07 -1.89 8.80
C ILE A 157 -7.78 -3.03 9.50
N GLU A 158 -7.25 -4.23 9.30
CA GLU A 158 -7.82 -5.46 9.85
C GLU A 158 -6.79 -6.23 10.65
N GLY A 159 -7.10 -6.46 11.91
CA GLY A 159 -6.35 -7.32 12.80
C GLY A 159 -7.21 -8.45 13.34
N ALA A 160 -6.63 -9.30 14.16
CA ALA A 160 -7.33 -10.49 14.71
C ALA A 160 -8.62 -10.17 15.51
N LYS A 161 -8.75 -8.95 16.04
CA LYS A 161 -9.87 -8.55 16.93
C LYS A 161 -10.64 -7.33 16.44
N TYR A 162 -10.23 -6.72 15.31
CA TYR A 162 -10.82 -5.47 14.85
C TYR A 162 -10.78 -5.36 13.33
N ILE A 163 -11.72 -4.62 12.80
CA ILE A 163 -11.65 -3.98 11.50
C ILE A 163 -12.03 -2.52 11.70
N MET A 164 -11.19 -1.61 11.23
CA MET A 164 -11.37 -0.18 11.42
C MET A 164 -11.24 0.55 10.11
N ARG A 165 -12.20 1.43 9.84
CA ARG A 165 -12.18 2.29 8.68
C ARG A 165 -11.68 3.67 9.06
N GLY A 166 -10.72 4.17 8.29
CA GLY A 166 -10.15 5.48 8.47
C GLY A 166 -9.82 6.17 7.15
N SER A 167 -9.21 7.34 7.26
CA SER A 167 -8.66 8.08 6.14
C SER A 167 -7.23 8.49 6.43
N VAL A 168 -6.39 8.48 5.42
CA VAL A 168 -5.01 8.94 5.52
C VAL A 168 -4.98 10.43 5.81
N MET A 169 -4.27 10.85 6.86
CA MET A 169 -4.07 12.25 7.22
C MET A 169 -2.62 12.71 7.05
N ALA A 170 -1.65 11.80 7.01
CA ALA A 170 -0.26 12.13 6.70
C ALA A 170 0.44 10.94 6.03
N VAL A 171 1.39 11.25 5.15
CA VAL A 171 2.30 10.28 4.51
C VAL A 171 3.72 10.85 4.62
N ARG A 172 4.65 10.06 5.15
CA ARG A 172 6.06 10.44 5.35
C ARG A 172 6.96 9.36 4.76
N TYR A 173 8.01 9.75 4.01
CA TYR A 173 8.98 8.85 3.38
C TYR A 173 10.32 9.55 3.15
#